data_148f0b307d0661d55a84c60fc32d13c1
#
_entry.id   148f0b307d0661d55a84c60fc32d13c1
#
_cell.length_a   1.000
_cell.length_b   1.000
_cell.length_c   1.000
_cell.angle_alpha   90.00
_cell.angle_beta   90.00
_cell.angle_gamma   90.00
#
_symmetry.space_group_name_H-M   'P 1'
#
loop_
_entity.id
_entity.type
_entity.pdbx_description
1 polymer ?
#
loop_
_entity_poly.entity_id
_entity_poly.type
_entity_poly.pdbx_seq_one_letter_code
_entity_poly.pdbx_strand_id
1 'polypeptide(L)'
;MKEALVYSLLDSHFAGFLAARCGLTGRDRQIFEDLVRDLSASMAAGNSCLPVSQRDQEILAGTSLVSAGERTPLVVHNGRLYLHRYFAYESRLAAQIREMAGLSLPLPDSCALPVASEGAGDGEIDWQSRAAETAIRKALCIISGGPGTGKTTTVVRIIGLLQKAAGGRLQIALAAPTGKAAMRLRQSVGSSPEVLPEGAALPAQTLHRLLGVRRGSPQFRHCKTNPLPWDVVVVDEASMVDLAMMSKLVDALKPGSRLILLGDKDQLASVESGAVLIDLVRALPDNTVELQRTYRFDASIKLLSLKVNQGDAEAAWQLLLDPACEHVGLLEKPVQDYAGERYRPYMDLIAGQAGPEQIFAAFNRFRILCAVRQGSRGVEGINQSVEQYLGKKGYDCLSRIWYPGRPVLITRNDYSLDLYNGDIGICLPYPGDGSPRVWFERPDGSLKSCLPYRLPQCETAFALTVHKCQGSEFDDILVVLPGEDRAVLSRELIYTAVTRARKGVLVSAAKEIFAPALARKIQRFSGLGDMLR
;
A
#
# COMPACT_ATOMS: atom_id res chain seq x y z
N MET A 1 -22.98 14.45 -6.99
CA MET A 1 -23.70 13.22 -7.43
C MET A 1 -23.31 12.12 -6.45
N LYS A 2 -24.27 11.45 -5.75
CA LYS A 2 -23.96 10.25 -4.97
C LYS A 2 -23.56 9.16 -5.98
N GLU A 3 -22.31 8.67 -5.93
CA GLU A 3 -21.98 7.42 -6.60
C GLU A 3 -22.99 6.36 -6.12
N ALA A 4 -23.57 5.62 -7.04
CA ALA A 4 -24.53 4.58 -6.70
C ALA A 4 -23.81 3.50 -5.88
N LEU A 5 -24.07 3.45 -4.58
CA LEU A 5 -23.55 2.41 -3.69
C LEU A 5 -24.11 1.05 -4.16
N VAL A 6 -23.20 0.09 -4.31
CA VAL A 6 -23.58 -1.29 -4.60
C VAL A 6 -23.81 -2.00 -3.27
N TYR A 7 -25.04 -2.42 -3.01
CA TYR A 7 -25.40 -3.09 -1.78
C TYR A 7 -25.19 -4.61 -1.87
N SER A 8 -24.61 -5.16 -0.83
CA SER A 8 -24.52 -6.61 -0.62
C SER A 8 -25.74 -7.11 0.18
N LEU A 9 -25.94 -8.42 0.22
CA LEU A 9 -26.92 -9.05 1.10
C LEU A 9 -26.62 -8.73 2.57
N LEU A 10 -25.35 -8.66 2.96
CA LEU A 10 -24.94 -8.31 4.31
C LEU A 10 -25.42 -6.90 4.70
N ASP A 11 -25.26 -5.92 3.81
CA ASP A 11 -25.68 -4.54 4.07
C ASP A 11 -27.17 -4.45 4.34
N SER A 12 -27.98 -5.16 3.55
CA SER A 12 -29.44 -5.20 3.72
C SER A 12 -29.87 -5.91 5.00
N HIS A 13 -29.25 -7.05 5.32
CA HIS A 13 -29.57 -7.78 6.56
C HIS A 13 -29.13 -7.02 7.81
N PHE A 14 -27.96 -6.38 7.77
CA PHE A 14 -27.48 -5.56 8.87
C PHE A 14 -28.40 -4.35 9.13
N ALA A 15 -28.81 -3.66 8.07
CA ALA A 15 -29.74 -2.53 8.16
C ALA A 15 -31.09 -2.96 8.72
N GLY A 16 -31.68 -4.04 8.19
CA GLY A 16 -32.96 -4.58 8.71
C GLY A 16 -32.88 -5.05 10.17
N PHE A 17 -31.74 -5.64 10.58
CA PHE A 17 -31.51 -6.05 11.97
C PHE A 17 -31.53 -4.86 12.94
N LEU A 18 -30.87 -3.75 12.59
CA LEU A 18 -30.91 -2.54 13.43
C LEU A 18 -32.26 -1.81 13.35
N ALA A 19 -32.88 -1.74 12.16
CA ALA A 19 -34.21 -1.12 11.99
C ALA A 19 -35.30 -1.83 12.79
N ALA A 20 -35.19 -3.15 12.98
CA ALA A 20 -36.11 -3.88 13.84
C ALA A 20 -36.00 -3.51 15.34
N ARG A 21 -34.93 -2.82 15.75
CA ARG A 21 -34.61 -2.47 17.14
C ARG A 21 -34.51 -0.96 17.39
N CYS A 22 -34.70 -0.14 16.36
CA CYS A 22 -34.49 1.31 16.48
C CYS A 22 -35.62 2.05 17.26
N GLY A 23 -36.79 1.42 17.44
CA GLY A 23 -37.94 2.04 18.08
C GLY A 23 -38.69 3.05 17.21
N LEU A 24 -38.17 3.37 16.01
CA LEU A 24 -38.83 4.26 15.04
C LEU A 24 -39.92 3.52 14.27
N THR A 25 -40.87 4.28 13.72
CA THR A 25 -42.02 3.74 12.96
C THR A 25 -42.19 4.47 11.63
N GLY A 26 -42.94 3.88 10.71
CA GLY A 26 -43.32 4.52 9.46
C GLY A 26 -42.12 4.95 8.61
N ARG A 27 -42.17 6.19 8.12
CA ARG A 27 -41.15 6.77 7.21
C ARG A 27 -39.79 6.94 7.89
N ASP A 28 -39.76 7.29 9.18
CA ASP A 28 -38.50 7.52 9.90
C ASP A 28 -37.72 6.21 10.08
N ARG A 29 -38.41 5.11 10.32
CA ARG A 29 -37.80 3.76 10.34
C ARG A 29 -37.19 3.41 8.98
N GLN A 30 -37.89 3.71 7.87
CA GLN A 30 -37.35 3.44 6.52
C GLN A 30 -36.10 4.27 6.24
N ILE A 31 -36.10 5.56 6.58
CA ILE A 31 -34.91 6.43 6.43
C ILE A 31 -33.76 5.92 7.29
N PHE A 32 -34.00 5.50 8.53
CA PHE A 32 -32.98 4.90 9.39
C PHE A 32 -32.39 3.64 8.76
N GLU A 33 -33.21 2.74 8.22
CA GLU A 33 -32.78 1.52 7.56
C GLU A 33 -31.90 1.83 6.32
N ASP A 34 -32.32 2.79 5.51
CA ASP A 34 -31.56 3.22 4.33
C ASP A 34 -30.20 3.84 4.72
N LEU A 35 -30.16 4.69 5.75
CA LEU A 35 -28.91 5.27 6.27
C LEU A 35 -27.94 4.21 6.80
N VAL A 36 -28.43 3.18 7.50
CA VAL A 36 -27.60 2.09 8.00
C VAL A 36 -27.09 1.22 6.85
N ARG A 37 -27.92 1.00 5.81
CA ARG A 37 -27.51 0.28 4.59
C ARG A 37 -26.43 1.06 3.85
N ASP A 38 -26.62 2.36 3.67
CA ASP A 38 -25.66 3.26 3.04
C ASP A 38 -24.34 3.29 3.83
N LEU A 39 -24.40 3.36 5.17
CA LEU A 39 -23.22 3.30 6.01
C LEU A 39 -22.46 2.00 5.83
N SER A 40 -23.14 0.85 5.84
CA SER A 40 -22.50 -0.46 5.66
C SER A 40 -21.81 -0.57 4.29
N ALA A 41 -22.49 -0.19 3.23
CA ALA A 41 -21.92 -0.16 1.87
C ALA A 41 -20.77 0.86 1.75
N SER A 42 -20.90 2.02 2.38
CA SER A 42 -19.83 3.04 2.45
C SER A 42 -18.56 2.49 3.12
N MET A 43 -18.71 1.70 4.20
CA MET A 43 -17.60 1.02 4.86
C MET A 43 -16.92 0.01 3.94
N ALA A 44 -17.71 -0.78 3.21
CA ALA A 44 -17.18 -1.73 2.22
C ALA A 44 -16.43 -1.03 1.08
N ALA A 45 -16.80 0.22 0.74
CA ALA A 45 -16.08 1.09 -0.20
C ALA A 45 -14.84 1.77 0.39
N GLY A 46 -14.46 1.45 1.64
CA GLY A 46 -13.23 1.95 2.29
C GLY A 46 -13.39 3.28 3.04
N ASN A 47 -14.62 3.78 3.25
CA ASN A 47 -14.87 4.95 4.09
C ASN A 47 -14.90 4.56 5.57
N SER A 48 -14.70 5.50 6.49
CA SER A 48 -14.85 5.29 7.94
C SER A 48 -16.17 5.80 8.48
N CYS A 49 -16.89 6.62 7.72
CA CYS A 49 -18.16 7.23 8.08
C CYS A 49 -19.02 7.52 6.85
N LEU A 50 -20.26 7.92 7.11
CA LEU A 50 -21.21 8.41 6.10
C LEU A 50 -21.61 9.85 6.45
N PRO A 51 -21.44 10.86 5.56
CA PRO A 51 -22.00 12.20 5.77
C PRO A 51 -23.54 12.13 5.80
N VAL A 52 -24.16 12.80 6.78
CA VAL A 52 -25.60 12.82 6.98
C VAL A 52 -26.13 14.24 7.03
N SER A 53 -27.34 14.48 6.47
CA SER A 53 -27.99 15.78 6.50
C SER A 53 -28.49 16.11 7.92
N GLN A 54 -28.81 17.40 8.14
CA GLN A 54 -29.41 17.84 9.42
C GLN A 54 -30.69 17.07 9.75
N ARG A 55 -31.55 16.84 8.76
CA ARG A 55 -32.77 16.05 8.92
C ARG A 55 -32.49 14.60 9.31
N ASP A 56 -31.48 13.98 8.69
CA ASP A 56 -31.10 12.60 9.02
C ASP A 56 -30.59 12.52 10.47
N GLN A 57 -29.84 13.54 10.93
CA GLN A 57 -29.38 13.62 12.32
C GLN A 57 -30.53 13.70 13.32
N GLU A 58 -31.59 14.44 12.99
CA GLU A 58 -32.81 14.54 13.84
C GLU A 58 -33.52 13.17 13.97
N ILE A 59 -33.65 12.44 12.87
CA ILE A 59 -34.22 11.08 12.87
C ILE A 59 -33.33 10.12 13.67
N LEU A 60 -32.01 10.19 13.45
CA LEU A 60 -31.04 9.36 14.16
C LEU A 60 -31.03 9.63 15.68
N ALA A 61 -31.26 10.86 16.10
CA ALA A 61 -31.37 11.22 17.51
C ALA A 61 -32.64 10.64 18.20
N GLY A 62 -33.65 10.24 17.42
CA GLY A 62 -34.89 9.62 17.91
C GLY A 62 -34.75 8.15 18.32
N THR A 63 -33.56 7.55 18.26
CA THR A 63 -33.33 6.13 18.58
C THR A 63 -32.24 5.94 19.63
N SER A 64 -32.42 4.98 20.54
CA SER A 64 -31.41 4.56 21.52
C SER A 64 -30.22 3.83 20.92
N LEU A 65 -30.25 3.49 19.63
CA LEU A 65 -29.15 2.84 18.93
C LEU A 65 -28.04 3.82 18.49
N VAL A 66 -28.31 5.13 18.62
CA VAL A 66 -27.39 6.19 18.20
C VAL A 66 -27.05 7.08 19.39
N SER A 67 -25.78 7.46 19.52
CA SER A 67 -25.34 8.42 20.54
C SER A 67 -24.27 9.36 19.96
N ALA A 68 -23.86 10.34 20.78
CA ALA A 68 -22.74 11.24 20.44
C ALA A 68 -21.36 10.72 20.89
N GLY A 69 -21.25 9.47 21.35
CA GLY A 69 -19.97 8.89 21.81
C GLY A 69 -20.08 7.80 22.88
N GLU A 70 -21.28 7.45 23.32
CA GLU A 70 -21.53 6.35 24.25
C GLU A 70 -21.43 4.99 23.54
N ARG A 71 -21.49 3.87 24.31
CA ARG A 71 -21.38 2.50 23.75
C ARG A 71 -22.67 2.06 23.06
N THR A 72 -23.06 2.74 22.01
CA THR A 72 -24.17 2.41 21.11
C THR A 72 -23.62 1.83 19.80
N PRO A 73 -24.39 1.06 19.04
CA PRO A 73 -23.95 0.51 17.75
C PRO A 73 -23.51 1.58 16.76
N LEU A 74 -24.18 2.72 16.77
CA LEU A 74 -23.98 3.84 15.87
C LEU A 74 -23.63 5.11 16.65
N VAL A 75 -22.83 5.97 16.03
CA VAL A 75 -22.45 7.27 16.58
C VAL A 75 -22.66 8.34 15.52
N VAL A 76 -23.27 9.47 15.93
CA VAL A 76 -23.33 10.69 15.11
C VAL A 76 -22.38 11.72 15.70
N HIS A 77 -21.42 12.16 14.88
CA HIS A 77 -20.44 13.18 15.28
C HIS A 77 -20.12 14.10 14.12
N ASN A 78 -20.22 15.39 14.32
CA ASN A 78 -19.93 16.45 13.33
C ASN A 78 -20.57 16.19 11.95
N GLY A 79 -21.88 15.86 11.92
CA GLY A 79 -22.59 15.63 10.66
C GLY A 79 -22.23 14.33 9.95
N ARG A 80 -21.64 13.37 10.66
CA ARG A 80 -21.26 12.06 10.13
C ARG A 80 -21.82 10.94 10.99
N LEU A 81 -22.33 9.91 10.33
CA LEU A 81 -22.77 8.65 10.95
C LEU A 81 -21.65 7.63 10.88
N TYR A 82 -21.38 6.96 11.99
CA TYR A 82 -20.35 5.94 12.15
C TYR A 82 -20.90 4.64 12.71
N LEU A 83 -20.27 3.53 12.38
CA LEU A 83 -20.25 2.41 13.32
C LEU A 83 -19.36 2.77 14.50
N HIS A 84 -19.78 2.45 15.72
CA HIS A 84 -19.06 2.78 16.96
C HIS A 84 -17.57 2.41 16.91
N ARG A 85 -17.24 1.25 16.36
CA ARG A 85 -15.85 0.78 16.24
C ARG A 85 -14.95 1.75 15.48
N TYR A 86 -15.43 2.30 14.36
CA TYR A 86 -14.63 3.21 13.53
C TYR A 86 -14.53 4.59 14.16
N PHE A 87 -15.61 5.08 14.78
CA PHE A 87 -15.55 6.30 15.58
C PHE A 87 -14.52 6.18 16.71
N ALA A 88 -14.53 5.07 17.44
CA ALA A 88 -13.56 4.81 18.51
C ALA A 88 -12.11 4.74 18.01
N TYR A 89 -11.87 4.21 16.80
CA TYR A 89 -10.53 4.24 16.20
C TYR A 89 -10.10 5.66 15.82
N GLU A 90 -10.96 6.44 15.14
CA GLU A 90 -10.64 7.82 14.76
C GLU A 90 -10.40 8.71 15.97
N SER A 91 -11.32 8.71 16.94
CA SER A 91 -11.23 9.55 18.13
C SER A 91 -9.97 9.27 18.96
N ARG A 92 -9.65 7.98 19.15
CA ARG A 92 -8.44 7.58 19.89
C ARG A 92 -7.19 7.96 19.14
N LEU A 93 -7.15 7.64 17.85
CA LEU A 93 -6.00 7.96 16.98
C LEU A 93 -5.78 9.47 16.93
N ALA A 94 -6.83 10.28 16.76
CA ALA A 94 -6.73 11.73 16.73
C ALA A 94 -6.17 12.30 18.04
N ALA A 95 -6.64 11.82 19.18
CA ALA A 95 -6.16 12.27 20.48
C ALA A 95 -4.66 11.99 20.67
N GLN A 96 -4.23 10.75 20.38
CA GLN A 96 -2.84 10.34 20.53
C GLN A 96 -1.90 11.01 19.52
N ILE A 97 -2.34 11.16 18.27
CA ILE A 97 -1.57 11.84 17.23
C ILE A 97 -1.40 13.33 17.54
N ARG A 98 -2.45 14.02 18.06
CA ARG A 98 -2.34 15.42 18.51
C ARG A 98 -1.31 15.56 19.63
N GLU A 99 -1.33 14.66 20.60
CA GLU A 99 -0.35 14.63 21.67
C GLU A 99 1.07 14.48 21.12
N MET A 100 1.30 13.49 20.25
CA MET A 100 2.63 13.26 19.63
C MET A 100 3.06 14.43 18.73
N ALA A 101 2.14 15.01 17.96
CA ALA A 101 2.44 16.11 17.04
C ALA A 101 2.88 17.38 17.78
N GLY A 102 2.31 17.63 18.96
CA GLY A 102 2.69 18.76 19.84
C GLY A 102 3.96 18.51 20.65
N LEU A 103 4.43 17.26 20.74
CA LEU A 103 5.59 16.92 21.58
C LEU A 103 6.90 17.20 20.82
N SER A 104 7.65 18.19 21.31
CA SER A 104 9.03 18.45 20.91
C SER A 104 9.99 17.69 21.80
N LEU A 105 10.92 16.96 21.19
CA LEU A 105 11.91 16.17 21.91
C LEU A 105 13.24 16.93 21.95
N PRO A 106 13.90 17.00 23.14
CA PRO A 106 15.16 17.72 23.28
C PRO A 106 16.23 17.13 22.35
N LEU A 107 17.01 18.01 21.76
CA LEU A 107 18.23 17.65 21.05
C LEU A 107 19.34 17.46 22.09
N PRO A 108 20.16 16.41 21.98
CA PRO A 108 21.43 16.37 22.70
C PRO A 108 22.33 17.50 22.20
N ASP A 109 23.02 18.19 23.13
CA ASP A 109 23.92 19.32 22.83
C ASP A 109 25.05 18.98 21.83
N SER A 110 25.33 17.69 21.64
CA SER A 110 26.33 17.17 20.70
C SER A 110 25.83 16.97 19.26
N CYS A 111 24.55 17.22 18.98
CA CYS A 111 23.99 16.99 17.66
C CYS A 111 24.18 18.22 16.79
N ALA A 112 25.26 18.25 15.99
CA ALA A 112 25.35 19.17 14.86
C ALA A 112 24.25 18.75 13.85
N LEU A 113 23.11 19.45 13.91
CA LEU A 113 22.08 19.31 12.87
C LEU A 113 22.73 19.60 11.53
N PRO A 114 22.41 18.83 10.48
CA PRO A 114 22.69 19.30 9.16
C PRO A 114 21.88 20.60 9.02
N VAL A 115 22.57 21.73 9.13
CA VAL A 115 21.99 23.03 8.75
C VAL A 115 21.46 22.77 7.34
N ALA A 116 20.17 23.05 7.11
CA ALA A 116 19.64 23.07 5.77
C ALA A 116 20.50 24.08 5.01
N SER A 117 21.56 23.58 4.38
CA SER A 117 22.39 24.40 3.51
C SER A 117 21.43 24.80 2.41
N GLU A 118 21.19 26.11 2.31
CA GLU A 118 20.70 26.67 1.07
C GLU A 118 21.62 26.06 0.02
N GLY A 119 21.07 25.14 -0.78
CA GLY A 119 21.86 24.24 -1.63
C GLY A 119 22.83 25.04 -2.47
N ALA A 120 24.01 24.55 -2.67
CA ALA A 120 25.02 25.19 -3.48
C ALA A 120 24.46 25.42 -4.90
N GLY A 121 23.93 26.63 -5.16
CA GLY A 121 23.30 27.08 -6.41
C GLY A 121 21.77 27.17 -6.32
N ASP A 122 21.25 28.39 -6.36
CA ASP A 122 19.86 28.81 -6.62
C ASP A 122 18.78 28.66 -5.52
N GLY A 123 19.09 28.76 -4.24
CA GLY A 123 18.04 28.91 -3.19
C GLY A 123 17.09 27.69 -3.06
N GLU A 124 17.49 26.53 -3.55
CA GLU A 124 16.68 25.31 -3.56
C GLU A 124 16.69 24.65 -2.16
N ILE A 125 15.50 24.37 -1.61
CA ILE A 125 15.35 23.79 -0.27
C ILE A 125 15.83 22.32 -0.31
N ASP A 126 16.76 21.95 0.58
CA ASP A 126 17.11 20.54 0.82
C ASP A 126 16.02 19.87 1.67
N TRP A 127 15.02 19.32 1.00
CA TRP A 127 13.88 18.63 1.62
C TRP A 127 14.31 17.42 2.48
N GLN A 128 15.42 16.76 2.14
CA GLN A 128 15.92 15.62 2.93
C GLN A 128 16.51 16.09 4.26
N SER A 129 17.25 17.19 4.26
CA SER A 129 17.76 17.82 5.51
C SER A 129 16.62 18.33 6.38
N ARG A 130 15.59 18.94 5.78
CA ARG A 130 14.38 19.37 6.51
C ARG A 130 13.63 18.19 7.13
N ALA A 131 13.52 17.06 6.41
CA ALA A 131 12.90 15.85 6.94
C ALA A 131 13.70 15.27 8.12
N ALA A 132 15.03 15.28 8.03
CA ALA A 132 15.90 14.84 9.11
C ALA A 132 15.76 15.76 10.35
N GLU A 133 15.76 17.07 10.16
CA GLU A 133 15.53 18.03 11.26
C GLU A 133 14.18 17.80 11.95
N THR A 134 13.10 17.67 11.17
CA THR A 134 11.77 17.43 11.71
C THR A 134 11.71 16.13 12.51
N ALA A 135 12.27 15.03 11.98
CA ALA A 135 12.27 13.72 12.64
C ALA A 135 13.10 13.70 13.92
N ILE A 136 14.15 14.53 14.01
CA ILE A 136 14.98 14.64 15.21
C ILE A 136 14.28 15.47 16.29
N ARG A 137 13.61 16.57 15.91
CA ARG A 137 12.99 17.51 16.85
C ARG A 137 11.61 17.07 17.35
N LYS A 138 10.84 16.32 16.57
CA LYS A 138 9.44 15.97 16.84
C LYS A 138 9.26 14.48 17.14
N ALA A 139 8.25 14.16 17.96
CA ALA A 139 7.88 12.77 18.23
C ALA A 139 7.12 12.15 17.05
N LEU A 140 6.45 12.95 16.22
CA LEU A 140 5.81 12.52 14.98
C LEU A 140 6.44 13.23 13.77
N CYS A 141 6.89 12.46 12.80
CA CYS A 141 7.35 12.97 11.50
C CYS A 141 6.72 12.18 10.37
N ILE A 142 6.15 12.88 9.39
CA ILE A 142 5.54 12.31 8.20
C ILE A 142 6.36 12.74 6.99
N ILE A 143 6.90 11.77 6.25
CA ILE A 143 7.68 12.00 5.04
C ILE A 143 6.86 11.51 3.86
N SER A 144 6.24 12.45 3.17
CA SER A 144 5.44 12.18 1.97
C SER A 144 6.28 12.42 0.72
N GLY A 145 6.04 11.62 -0.30
CA GLY A 145 6.69 11.83 -1.61
C GLY A 145 6.45 10.65 -2.54
N GLY A 146 6.48 10.91 -3.84
CA GLY A 146 6.34 9.90 -4.86
C GLY A 146 7.45 8.83 -4.81
N PRO A 147 7.31 7.74 -5.54
CA PRO A 147 8.39 6.75 -5.66
C PRO A 147 9.64 7.39 -6.27
N GLY A 148 10.82 6.99 -5.80
CA GLY A 148 12.09 7.53 -6.27
C GLY A 148 12.48 8.91 -5.74
N THR A 149 11.73 9.50 -4.80
CA THR A 149 12.08 10.78 -4.18
C THR A 149 13.16 10.68 -3.08
N GLY A 150 13.66 9.47 -2.83
CA GLY A 150 14.70 9.27 -1.81
C GLY A 150 14.18 9.09 -0.39
N LYS A 151 12.89 8.74 -0.19
CA LYS A 151 12.31 8.47 1.15
C LYS A 151 13.18 7.53 1.99
N THR A 152 13.57 6.39 1.41
CA THR A 152 14.38 5.39 2.12
C THR A 152 15.78 5.90 2.46
N THR A 153 16.42 6.63 1.55
CA THR A 153 17.73 7.30 1.78
C THR A 153 17.62 8.33 2.90
N THR A 154 16.54 9.10 2.92
CA THR A 154 16.25 10.07 3.98
C THR A 154 16.11 9.39 5.34
N VAL A 155 15.43 8.25 5.41
CA VAL A 155 15.29 7.46 6.64
C VAL A 155 16.62 6.92 7.14
N VAL A 156 17.45 6.38 6.24
CA VAL A 156 18.81 5.93 6.59
C VAL A 156 19.58 7.06 7.27
N ARG A 157 19.58 8.27 6.68
CA ARG A 157 20.21 9.46 7.25
C ARG A 157 19.62 9.84 8.62
N ILE A 158 18.29 9.82 8.76
CA ILE A 158 17.59 10.11 10.02
C ILE A 158 18.03 9.12 11.11
N ILE A 159 18.04 7.83 10.83
CA ILE A 159 18.45 6.79 11.77
C ILE A 159 19.90 6.99 12.22
N GLY A 160 20.80 7.28 11.29
CA GLY A 160 22.21 7.56 11.60
C GLY A 160 22.38 8.77 12.53
N LEU A 161 21.67 9.86 12.25
CA LEU A 161 21.69 11.06 13.08
C LEU A 161 21.10 10.81 14.47
N LEU A 162 19.97 10.11 14.56
CA LEU A 162 19.35 9.75 15.84
C LEU A 162 20.26 8.85 16.68
N GLN A 163 20.88 7.83 16.09
CA GLN A 163 21.81 6.94 16.77
C GLN A 163 23.05 7.71 17.26
N LYS A 164 23.63 8.55 16.40
CA LYS A 164 24.78 9.40 16.78
C LYS A 164 24.44 10.31 17.95
N ALA A 165 23.28 10.97 17.90
CA ALA A 165 22.80 11.86 18.96
C ALA A 165 22.59 11.15 20.29
N ALA A 166 22.16 9.89 20.28
CA ALA A 166 21.91 9.09 21.47
C ALA A 166 23.10 8.20 21.89
N GLY A 167 24.27 8.36 21.28
CA GLY A 167 25.45 7.52 21.57
C GLY A 167 25.24 6.04 21.27
N GLY A 168 24.47 5.71 20.22
CA GLY A 168 24.21 4.34 19.76
C GLY A 168 23.19 3.55 20.59
N ARG A 169 22.49 4.18 21.52
CA ARG A 169 21.63 3.48 22.52
C ARG A 169 20.16 3.37 22.16
N LEU A 170 19.70 3.99 21.05
CA LEU A 170 18.28 3.93 20.69
C LEU A 170 17.90 2.56 20.15
N GLN A 171 16.78 2.06 20.64
CA GLN A 171 16.09 0.86 20.12
C GLN A 171 15.19 1.28 18.96
N ILE A 172 15.52 0.84 17.74
CA ILE A 172 14.81 1.24 16.51
C ILE A 172 14.16 0.04 15.87
N ALA A 173 12.88 0.14 15.54
CA ALA A 173 12.16 -0.85 14.72
C ALA A 173 11.80 -0.28 13.35
N LEU A 174 12.03 -1.10 12.32
CA LEU A 174 11.58 -0.84 10.97
C LEU A 174 10.34 -1.70 10.68
N ALA A 175 9.29 -1.08 10.16
CA ALA A 175 8.04 -1.78 9.87
C ALA A 175 7.45 -1.38 8.51
N ALA A 176 6.64 -2.26 7.94
CA ALA A 176 5.85 -1.98 6.76
C ALA A 176 4.57 -2.81 6.76
N PRO A 177 3.54 -2.46 5.97
CA PRO A 177 2.33 -3.27 5.84
C PRO A 177 2.58 -4.66 5.25
N THR A 178 3.55 -4.78 4.33
CA THR A 178 3.87 -6.02 3.61
C THR A 178 5.29 -6.50 3.92
N GLY A 179 5.51 -7.83 3.82
CA GLY A 179 6.83 -8.44 4.01
C GLY A 179 7.87 -7.91 3.03
N LYS A 180 7.47 -7.73 1.77
CA LYS A 180 8.34 -7.24 0.71
C LYS A 180 8.80 -5.79 0.94
N ALA A 181 7.92 -4.91 1.41
CA ALA A 181 8.28 -3.54 1.76
C ALA A 181 9.23 -3.51 2.97
N ALA A 182 8.95 -4.31 4.01
CA ALA A 182 9.82 -4.44 5.18
C ALA A 182 11.23 -4.95 4.80
N MET A 183 11.30 -5.91 3.89
CA MET A 183 12.56 -6.43 3.35
C MET A 183 13.37 -5.36 2.64
N ARG A 184 12.74 -4.58 1.75
CA ARG A 184 13.42 -3.49 1.03
C ARG A 184 13.96 -2.43 1.97
N LEU A 185 13.17 -2.06 2.98
CA LEU A 185 13.60 -1.11 3.99
C LEU A 185 14.83 -1.63 4.74
N ARG A 186 14.84 -2.92 5.11
CA ARG A 186 15.99 -3.58 5.75
C ARG A 186 17.24 -3.56 4.88
N GLN A 187 17.11 -3.94 3.60
CA GLN A 187 18.23 -3.95 2.66
C GLN A 187 18.84 -2.56 2.49
N SER A 188 17.99 -1.54 2.33
CA SER A 188 18.46 -0.15 2.16
C SER A 188 19.17 0.40 3.40
N VAL A 189 18.71 0.05 4.60
CA VAL A 189 19.36 0.45 5.85
C VAL A 189 20.63 -0.35 6.09
N GLY A 190 20.61 -1.67 5.82
CA GLY A 190 21.74 -2.57 6.03
C GLY A 190 22.94 -2.35 5.09
N SER A 191 22.69 -1.75 3.92
CA SER A 191 23.75 -1.41 2.96
C SER A 191 24.50 -0.11 3.27
N SER A 192 24.15 0.57 4.38
CA SER A 192 24.75 1.87 4.76
C SER A 192 25.63 1.72 6.01
N PRO A 193 26.95 1.61 5.87
CA PRO A 193 27.87 1.36 6.98
C PRO A 193 27.94 2.51 8.02
N GLU A 194 27.47 3.70 7.63
CA GLU A 194 27.45 4.88 8.51
C GLU A 194 26.34 4.84 9.58
N VAL A 195 25.37 3.92 9.45
CA VAL A 195 24.13 3.93 10.24
C VAL A 195 24.15 2.92 11.38
N LEU A 196 24.89 1.84 11.23
CA LEU A 196 24.94 0.75 12.20
C LEU A 196 26.38 0.40 12.56
N PRO A 197 26.70 0.15 13.84
CA PRO A 197 27.93 -0.52 14.20
C PRO A 197 28.05 -1.86 13.45
N GLU A 198 29.27 -2.29 13.12
CA GLU A 198 29.49 -3.59 12.48
C GLU A 198 28.78 -4.70 13.25
N GLY A 199 27.90 -5.44 12.57
CA GLY A 199 27.13 -6.54 13.14
C GLY A 199 25.77 -6.18 13.75
N ALA A 200 25.37 -4.92 13.84
CA ALA A 200 24.05 -4.53 14.34
C ALA A 200 23.01 -4.56 13.20
N ALA A 201 22.10 -5.51 13.23
CA ALA A 201 20.96 -5.55 12.31
C ALA A 201 19.73 -4.90 12.93
N LEU A 202 19.11 -3.92 12.25
CA LEU A 202 17.81 -3.42 12.67
C LEU A 202 16.72 -4.43 12.29
N PRO A 203 15.82 -4.79 13.23
CA PRO A 203 14.71 -5.67 12.92
C PRO A 203 13.74 -4.95 11.98
N ALA A 204 13.55 -5.49 10.79
CA ALA A 204 12.55 -5.04 9.85
C ALA A 204 11.48 -6.13 9.69
N GLN A 205 10.22 -5.77 9.90
CA GLN A 205 9.13 -6.73 9.93
C GLN A 205 7.79 -6.11 9.51
N THR A 206 6.79 -6.95 9.28
CA THR A 206 5.45 -6.41 9.02
C THR A 206 4.85 -5.80 10.29
N LEU A 207 3.96 -4.80 10.14
CA LEU A 207 3.22 -4.22 11.26
C LEU A 207 2.51 -5.29 12.11
N HIS A 208 1.96 -6.31 11.48
CA HIS A 208 1.34 -7.44 12.17
C HIS A 208 2.33 -8.18 13.08
N ARG A 209 3.56 -8.43 12.61
CA ARG A 209 4.60 -9.08 13.43
C ARG A 209 5.10 -8.17 14.53
N LEU A 210 5.29 -6.89 14.23
CA LEU A 210 5.70 -5.88 15.21
C LEU A 210 4.73 -5.83 16.39
N LEU A 211 3.42 -5.78 16.11
CA LEU A 211 2.39 -5.74 17.13
C LEU A 211 2.14 -7.10 17.81
N GLY A 212 2.57 -8.20 17.22
CA GLY A 212 2.41 -9.55 17.74
C GLY A 212 0.99 -10.09 17.56
N VAL A 213 0.76 -10.85 16.50
CA VAL A 213 -0.55 -11.46 16.19
C VAL A 213 -0.97 -12.45 17.28
N ARG A 214 -2.23 -12.37 17.72
CA ARG A 214 -2.89 -13.37 18.58
C ARG A 214 -3.84 -14.23 17.76
N ARG A 215 -3.65 -15.55 17.76
CA ARG A 215 -4.52 -16.48 17.03
C ARG A 215 -5.96 -16.34 17.51
N GLY A 216 -6.91 -16.23 16.58
CA GLY A 216 -8.33 -16.14 16.89
C GLY A 216 -8.81 -14.82 17.51
N SER A 217 -7.96 -13.79 17.54
CA SER A 217 -8.30 -12.47 18.09
C SER A 217 -7.96 -11.34 17.12
N PRO A 218 -8.80 -10.30 17.00
CA PRO A 218 -8.46 -9.08 16.28
C PRO A 218 -7.49 -8.18 17.07
N GLN A 219 -7.15 -8.54 18.31
CA GLN A 219 -6.21 -7.78 19.15
C GLN A 219 -4.79 -8.29 19.00
N PHE A 220 -3.82 -7.41 19.23
CA PHE A 220 -2.39 -7.71 19.20
C PHE A 220 -1.83 -7.94 20.61
N ARG A 221 -0.61 -8.48 20.68
CA ARG A 221 0.14 -8.63 21.92
C ARG A 221 0.53 -7.28 22.51
N HIS A 222 1.03 -6.39 21.63
CA HIS A 222 1.40 -5.03 22.01
C HIS A 222 0.20 -4.08 21.86
N CYS A 223 -0.04 -3.30 22.90
CA CYS A 223 -1.15 -2.37 23.05
C CYS A 223 -0.80 -1.38 24.18
N LYS A 224 -1.70 -0.48 24.54
CA LYS A 224 -1.51 0.51 25.60
C LYS A 224 -1.02 -0.08 26.93
N THR A 225 -1.51 -1.27 27.33
CA THR A 225 -1.12 -1.96 28.58
C THR A 225 0.14 -2.82 28.45
N ASN A 226 0.63 -3.05 27.24
CA ASN A 226 1.86 -3.76 26.94
C ASN A 226 2.56 -3.11 25.74
N PRO A 227 3.16 -1.93 25.93
CA PRO A 227 3.69 -1.16 24.81
C PRO A 227 4.89 -1.83 24.13
N LEU A 228 5.20 -1.35 22.93
CA LEU A 228 6.38 -1.73 22.19
C LEU A 228 7.64 -1.22 22.92
N PRO A 229 8.73 -1.99 22.94
CA PRO A 229 9.97 -1.59 23.65
C PRO A 229 10.78 -0.53 22.90
N TRP A 230 10.40 -0.15 21.68
CA TRP A 230 11.18 0.65 20.75
C TRP A 230 11.12 2.15 21.07
N ASP A 231 12.26 2.85 20.96
CA ASP A 231 12.35 4.30 21.09
C ASP A 231 11.95 5.03 19.82
N VAL A 232 12.18 4.37 18.68
CA VAL A 232 11.83 4.88 17.35
C VAL A 232 11.15 3.77 16.55
N VAL A 233 10.00 4.07 16.00
CA VAL A 233 9.30 3.18 15.05
C VAL A 233 9.21 3.90 13.72
N VAL A 234 9.78 3.28 12.69
CA VAL A 234 9.72 3.74 11.30
C VAL A 234 8.75 2.85 10.54
N VAL A 235 7.77 3.44 9.88
CA VAL A 235 6.79 2.73 9.06
C VAL A 235 6.90 3.19 7.62
N ASP A 236 7.32 2.28 6.74
CA ASP A 236 7.32 2.52 5.29
C ASP A 236 6.01 2.06 4.65
N GLU A 237 5.70 2.58 3.46
CA GLU A 237 4.45 2.36 2.74
C GLU A 237 3.20 2.65 3.62
N ALA A 238 3.24 3.72 4.41
CA ALA A 238 2.16 4.09 5.35
C ALA A 238 0.83 4.41 4.64
N SER A 239 0.82 4.70 3.34
CA SER A 239 -0.40 4.84 2.52
C SER A 239 -1.27 3.58 2.50
N MET A 240 -0.67 2.40 2.70
CA MET A 240 -1.36 1.11 2.76
C MET A 240 -1.89 0.76 4.15
N VAL A 241 -1.60 1.57 5.17
CA VAL A 241 -2.03 1.31 6.56
C VAL A 241 -3.44 1.82 6.76
N ASP A 242 -4.36 0.92 7.10
CA ASP A 242 -5.75 1.26 7.40
C ASP A 242 -5.92 1.92 8.78
N LEU A 243 -7.11 2.48 9.03
CA LEU A 243 -7.45 3.17 10.27
C LEU A 243 -7.29 2.28 11.51
N ALA A 244 -7.76 1.04 11.45
CA ALA A 244 -7.71 0.12 12.59
C ALA A 244 -6.26 -0.26 12.94
N MET A 245 -5.43 -0.51 11.91
CA MET A 245 -4.02 -0.84 12.08
C MET A 245 -3.23 0.36 12.62
N MET A 246 -3.45 1.56 12.07
CA MET A 246 -2.77 2.77 12.54
C MET A 246 -3.16 3.10 13.99
N SER A 247 -4.45 3.02 14.32
CA SER A 247 -4.92 3.24 15.70
C SER A 247 -4.29 2.26 16.69
N LYS A 248 -4.17 0.97 16.32
CA LYS A 248 -3.53 -0.05 17.17
C LYS A 248 -2.02 0.12 17.26
N LEU A 249 -1.37 0.58 16.19
CA LEU A 249 0.06 0.88 16.20
C LEU A 249 0.36 2.02 17.16
N VAL A 250 -0.35 3.14 17.03
CA VAL A 250 -0.13 4.31 17.90
C VAL A 250 -0.47 3.99 19.35
N ASP A 251 -1.52 3.20 19.59
CA ASP A 251 -1.90 2.69 20.92
C ASP A 251 -0.81 1.83 21.58
N ALA A 252 0.01 1.17 20.77
CA ALA A 252 1.10 0.31 21.24
C ALA A 252 2.44 1.04 21.41
N LEU A 253 2.57 2.30 21.02
CA LEU A 253 3.80 3.06 21.21
C LEU A 253 4.00 3.38 22.69
N LYS A 254 5.26 3.30 23.15
CA LYS A 254 5.57 3.75 24.52
C LYS A 254 5.60 5.28 24.60
N PRO A 255 5.26 5.87 25.76
CA PRO A 255 5.39 7.31 25.96
C PRO A 255 6.79 7.82 25.62
N GLY A 256 6.88 8.94 24.89
CA GLY A 256 8.14 9.55 24.48
C GLY A 256 8.86 8.88 23.30
N SER A 257 8.29 7.84 22.70
CA SER A 257 8.83 7.26 21.46
C SER A 257 8.58 8.16 20.25
N ARG A 258 9.41 7.97 19.21
CA ARG A 258 9.23 8.62 17.90
C ARG A 258 8.51 7.72 16.92
N LEU A 259 7.58 8.28 16.16
CA LEU A 259 6.93 7.65 15.03
C LEU A 259 7.30 8.39 13.74
N ILE A 260 7.92 7.69 12.79
CA ILE A 260 8.27 8.21 11.48
C ILE A 260 7.45 7.44 10.44
N LEU A 261 6.56 8.14 9.75
CA LEU A 261 5.71 7.58 8.70
C LEU A 261 6.24 7.97 7.33
N LEU A 262 6.46 6.98 6.47
CA LEU A 262 6.87 7.17 5.08
C LEU A 262 5.75 6.69 4.17
N GLY A 263 5.43 7.47 3.16
CA GLY A 263 4.42 7.06 2.20
C GLY A 263 4.28 8.03 1.04
N ASP A 264 3.33 7.73 0.20
CA ASP A 264 2.95 8.56 -0.92
C ASP A 264 1.45 8.83 -0.84
N LYS A 265 1.08 10.09 -0.62
CA LYS A 265 -0.33 10.51 -0.47
C LYS A 265 -1.17 10.33 -1.74
N ASP A 266 -0.50 10.23 -2.88
CA ASP A 266 -1.12 10.17 -4.20
C ASP A 266 -1.25 8.71 -4.73
N GLN A 267 -0.64 7.73 -4.04
CA GLN A 267 -0.83 6.32 -4.33
C GLN A 267 -2.16 5.79 -3.78
N LEU A 268 -2.56 4.61 -4.26
CA LEU A 268 -3.71 3.89 -3.73
C LEU A 268 -3.62 3.76 -2.21
N ALA A 269 -4.66 4.22 -1.54
CA ALA A 269 -4.83 3.99 -0.11
C ALA A 269 -5.07 2.50 0.21
N SER A 270 -5.09 2.15 1.50
CA SER A 270 -5.43 0.81 1.97
C SER A 270 -6.75 0.31 1.38
N VAL A 271 -6.90 -0.99 1.20
CA VAL A 271 -8.18 -1.59 0.76
C VAL A 271 -9.23 -1.45 1.86
N GLU A 272 -8.82 -1.58 3.11
CA GLU A 272 -9.66 -1.40 4.30
C GLU A 272 -9.98 0.07 4.56
N SER A 273 -10.92 0.33 5.48
CA SER A 273 -11.46 1.65 5.74
C SER A 273 -10.43 2.66 6.25
N GLY A 274 -10.50 3.88 5.72
CA GLY A 274 -9.71 5.05 6.10
C GLY A 274 -8.58 5.38 5.12
N ALA A 275 -8.31 6.68 4.97
CA ALA A 275 -7.18 7.23 4.20
C ALA A 275 -6.23 7.99 5.15
N VAL A 276 -5.76 7.28 6.18
CA VAL A 276 -5.11 7.89 7.35
C VAL A 276 -3.93 8.78 6.96
N LEU A 277 -3.02 8.31 6.10
CA LEU A 277 -1.86 9.11 5.70
C LEU A 277 -2.26 10.44 5.06
N ILE A 278 -3.28 10.43 4.20
CA ILE A 278 -3.77 11.64 3.51
C ILE A 278 -4.34 12.63 4.54
N ASP A 279 -5.13 12.13 5.50
CA ASP A 279 -5.72 12.94 6.56
C ASP A 279 -4.63 13.56 7.46
N LEU A 280 -3.62 12.77 7.84
CA LEU A 280 -2.49 13.24 8.64
C LEU A 280 -1.67 14.31 7.90
N VAL A 281 -1.32 14.07 6.63
CA VAL A 281 -0.55 15.03 5.80
C VAL A 281 -1.28 16.38 5.69
N ARG A 282 -2.62 16.36 5.53
CA ARG A 282 -3.42 17.58 5.41
C ARG A 282 -3.62 18.30 6.73
N ALA A 283 -3.78 17.55 7.83
CA ALA A 283 -4.07 18.14 9.13
C ALA A 283 -2.81 18.61 9.88
N LEU A 284 -1.65 18.05 9.58
CA LEU A 284 -0.40 18.25 10.33
C LEU A 284 0.75 18.74 9.42
N PRO A 285 0.64 19.92 8.81
CA PRO A 285 1.68 20.43 7.89
C PRO A 285 3.03 20.62 8.58
N ASP A 286 3.05 21.02 9.86
CA ASP A 286 4.29 21.21 10.63
C ASP A 286 5.04 19.91 10.97
N ASN A 287 4.36 18.77 10.91
CA ASN A 287 4.94 17.44 11.12
C ASN A 287 5.20 16.71 9.81
N THR A 288 4.85 17.35 8.68
CA THR A 288 4.93 16.75 7.35
C THR A 288 6.01 17.42 6.52
N VAL A 289 6.84 16.60 5.89
CA VAL A 289 7.79 17.04 4.88
C VAL A 289 7.49 16.32 3.57
N GLU A 290 7.29 17.09 2.51
CA GLU A 290 6.98 16.57 1.18
C GLU A 290 8.24 16.61 0.30
N LEU A 291 8.77 15.42 -0.06
CA LEU A 291 9.92 15.29 -0.93
C LEU A 291 9.51 15.49 -2.39
N GLN A 292 9.94 16.59 -3.00
CA GLN A 292 9.51 16.98 -4.35
C GLN A 292 10.45 16.49 -5.45
N ARG A 293 11.73 16.22 -5.14
CA ARG A 293 12.75 15.87 -6.14
C ARG A 293 12.79 14.35 -6.36
N THR A 294 12.69 13.93 -7.61
CA THR A 294 12.73 12.52 -8.02
C THR A 294 14.09 12.19 -8.63
N TYR A 295 14.74 11.14 -8.16
CA TYR A 295 16.10 10.73 -8.56
C TYR A 295 16.16 9.45 -9.38
N ARG A 296 15.04 8.72 -9.53
CA ARG A 296 15.05 7.31 -9.96
C ARG A 296 14.41 7.06 -11.32
N PHE A 297 13.50 7.89 -11.77
CA PHE A 297 12.72 7.64 -12.99
C PHE A 297 13.37 8.26 -14.22
N ASP A 298 13.20 7.58 -15.37
CA ASP A 298 13.32 8.22 -16.67
C ASP A 298 12.41 9.46 -16.77
N ALA A 299 12.87 10.45 -17.53
CA ALA A 299 12.14 11.71 -17.68
C ALA A 299 10.71 11.52 -18.19
N SER A 300 10.50 10.55 -19.10
CA SER A 300 9.19 10.25 -19.71
C SER A 300 8.23 9.64 -18.70
N ILE A 301 8.71 8.68 -17.86
CA ILE A 301 7.89 8.07 -16.79
C ILE A 301 7.52 9.10 -15.74
N LYS A 302 8.47 9.97 -15.36
CA LYS A 302 8.22 11.07 -14.43
C LYS A 302 7.15 12.02 -14.97
N LEU A 303 7.25 12.41 -16.24
CA LEU A 303 6.29 13.32 -16.86
C LEU A 303 4.91 12.67 -16.95
N LEU A 304 4.83 11.39 -17.37
CA LEU A 304 3.57 10.65 -17.39
C LEU A 304 2.94 10.58 -15.99
N SER A 305 3.72 10.21 -14.96
CA SER A 305 3.21 10.13 -13.59
C SER A 305 2.70 11.48 -13.06
N LEU A 306 3.37 12.58 -13.42
CA LEU A 306 2.94 13.93 -13.08
C LEU A 306 1.59 14.29 -13.74
N LYS A 307 1.46 14.01 -15.05
CA LYS A 307 0.21 14.28 -15.80
C LYS A 307 -0.94 13.42 -15.29
N VAL A 308 -0.67 12.15 -14.99
CA VAL A 308 -1.65 11.26 -14.34
C VAL A 308 -2.08 11.84 -12.99
N ASN A 309 -1.15 12.26 -12.14
CA ASN A 309 -1.47 12.79 -10.81
C ASN A 309 -2.23 14.13 -10.86
N GLN A 310 -1.96 14.96 -11.85
CA GLN A 310 -2.71 16.18 -12.13
C GLN A 310 -4.14 15.91 -12.65
N GLY A 311 -4.41 14.71 -13.17
CA GLY A 311 -5.66 14.35 -13.84
C GLY A 311 -5.77 14.94 -15.24
N ASP A 312 -4.65 15.34 -15.83
CA ASP A 312 -4.54 15.85 -17.20
C ASP A 312 -4.55 14.68 -18.19
N ALA A 313 -5.77 14.16 -18.44
CA ALA A 313 -5.97 12.97 -19.24
C ALA A 313 -5.50 13.13 -20.68
N GLU A 314 -5.69 14.33 -21.26
CA GLU A 314 -5.28 14.60 -22.64
C GLU A 314 -3.77 14.62 -22.78
N ALA A 315 -3.07 15.36 -21.91
CA ALA A 315 -1.61 15.41 -21.95
C ALA A 315 -0.99 14.04 -21.62
N ALA A 316 -1.56 13.28 -20.67
CA ALA A 316 -1.10 11.93 -20.37
C ALA A 316 -1.29 10.98 -21.57
N TRP A 317 -2.41 11.10 -22.29
CA TRP A 317 -2.68 10.30 -23.47
C TRP A 317 -1.75 10.66 -24.62
N GLN A 318 -1.48 11.93 -24.87
CA GLN A 318 -0.53 12.37 -25.89
C GLN A 318 0.90 11.86 -25.62
N LEU A 319 1.34 11.85 -24.36
CA LEU A 319 2.64 11.25 -24.02
C LEU A 319 2.72 9.75 -24.35
N LEU A 320 1.60 9.01 -24.20
CA LEU A 320 1.55 7.59 -24.57
C LEU A 320 1.54 7.37 -26.09
N LEU A 321 1.14 8.36 -26.88
CA LEU A 321 1.16 8.32 -28.34
C LEU A 321 2.46 8.85 -28.96
N ASP A 322 3.24 9.61 -28.20
CA ASP A 322 4.42 10.30 -28.71
C ASP A 322 5.62 9.34 -28.86
N PRO A 323 6.06 9.04 -30.11
CA PRO A 323 7.21 8.17 -30.34
C PRO A 323 8.54 8.70 -29.77
N ALA A 324 8.63 10.01 -29.50
CA ALA A 324 9.79 10.61 -28.85
C ALA A 324 9.93 10.24 -27.37
N CYS A 325 8.85 9.73 -26.75
CA CYS A 325 8.84 9.22 -25.39
C CYS A 325 9.23 7.74 -25.36
N GLU A 326 10.52 7.42 -25.50
CA GLU A 326 11.03 6.05 -25.70
C GLU A 326 10.62 5.04 -24.61
N HIS A 327 10.35 5.51 -23.38
CA HIS A 327 10.11 4.67 -22.20
C HIS A 327 8.65 4.59 -21.76
N VAL A 328 7.75 5.27 -22.47
CA VAL A 328 6.30 5.21 -22.23
C VAL A 328 5.57 5.05 -23.55
N GLY A 329 4.45 4.31 -23.58
CA GLY A 329 3.71 4.15 -24.82
C GLY A 329 2.43 3.34 -24.68
N LEU A 330 1.65 3.33 -25.77
CA LEU A 330 0.50 2.42 -25.92
C LEU A 330 0.95 1.09 -26.50
N LEU A 331 0.34 0.02 -26.02
CA LEU A 331 0.53 -1.30 -26.61
C LEU A 331 -0.39 -1.46 -27.83
N GLU A 332 0.21 -1.56 -29.02
CA GLU A 332 -0.52 -1.70 -30.30
C GLU A 332 -0.88 -3.16 -30.63
N LYS A 333 -0.10 -4.13 -30.13
CA LYS A 333 -0.32 -5.57 -30.40
C LYS A 333 -1.14 -6.24 -29.28
N PRO A 334 -1.70 -7.45 -29.54
CA PRO A 334 -2.41 -8.20 -28.51
C PRO A 334 -1.57 -8.42 -27.24
N VAL A 335 -2.19 -8.24 -26.07
CA VAL A 335 -1.52 -8.32 -24.76
C VAL A 335 -0.78 -9.65 -24.58
N GLN A 336 -1.41 -10.78 -24.98
CA GLN A 336 -0.82 -12.11 -24.84
C GLN A 336 0.44 -12.30 -25.69
N ASP A 337 0.49 -11.70 -26.86
CA ASP A 337 1.63 -11.81 -27.78
C ASP A 337 2.83 -11.03 -27.22
N TYR A 338 2.60 -9.78 -26.81
CA TYR A 338 3.64 -8.97 -26.17
C TYR A 338 4.13 -9.60 -24.86
N ALA A 339 3.20 -9.97 -23.99
CA ALA A 339 3.53 -10.55 -22.70
C ALA A 339 4.31 -11.88 -22.84
N GLY A 340 3.84 -12.74 -23.74
CA GLY A 340 4.51 -14.00 -24.01
C GLY A 340 5.92 -13.81 -24.55
N GLU A 341 6.14 -12.86 -25.47
CA GLU A 341 7.49 -12.51 -25.95
C GLU A 341 8.39 -11.99 -24.85
N ARG A 342 7.85 -11.18 -23.92
CA ARG A 342 8.61 -10.64 -22.78
C ARG A 342 8.98 -11.71 -21.77
N TYR A 343 8.17 -12.76 -21.60
CA TYR A 343 8.47 -13.89 -20.70
C TYR A 343 9.29 -15.01 -21.35
N ARG A 344 9.49 -15.02 -22.68
CA ARG A 344 10.31 -16.04 -23.35
C ARG A 344 11.74 -16.13 -22.79
N PRO A 345 12.52 -15.04 -22.64
CA PRO A 345 13.86 -15.13 -22.08
C PRO A 345 13.92 -15.77 -20.68
N TYR A 346 12.90 -15.54 -19.87
CA TYR A 346 12.74 -16.20 -18.58
C TYR A 346 12.50 -17.71 -18.72
N MET A 347 11.64 -18.12 -19.65
CA MET A 347 11.34 -19.53 -19.92
C MET A 347 12.54 -20.26 -20.56
N ASP A 348 13.30 -19.56 -21.42
CA ASP A 348 14.50 -20.08 -22.05
C ASP A 348 15.61 -20.37 -21.02
N LEU A 349 15.77 -19.51 -19.99
CA LEU A 349 16.68 -19.78 -18.88
C LEU A 349 16.29 -21.03 -18.10
N ILE A 350 15.00 -21.27 -17.91
CA ILE A 350 14.52 -22.49 -17.23
C ILE A 350 14.77 -23.73 -18.07
N ALA A 351 14.48 -23.68 -19.37
CA ALA A 351 14.78 -24.76 -20.32
C ALA A 351 16.27 -25.04 -20.39
N GLY A 352 17.10 -24.01 -20.30
CA GLY A 352 18.56 -24.11 -20.22
C GLY A 352 19.11 -24.47 -18.84
N GLN A 353 18.26 -24.80 -17.87
CA GLN A 353 18.64 -25.18 -16.50
C GLN A 353 19.53 -24.15 -15.78
N ALA A 354 19.28 -22.87 -16.03
CA ALA A 354 19.96 -21.76 -15.34
C ALA A 354 19.69 -21.80 -13.82
N GLY A 355 20.59 -21.20 -13.05
CA GLY A 355 20.43 -21.11 -11.60
C GLY A 355 19.19 -20.31 -11.18
N PRO A 356 18.55 -20.66 -10.05
CA PRO A 356 17.32 -20.01 -9.60
C PRO A 356 17.47 -18.48 -9.49
N GLU A 357 18.61 -17.96 -9.05
CA GLU A 357 18.89 -16.52 -8.94
C GLU A 357 18.79 -15.80 -10.29
N GLN A 358 19.35 -16.39 -11.36
CA GLN A 358 19.25 -15.82 -12.72
C GLN A 358 17.81 -15.84 -13.22
N ILE A 359 17.07 -16.91 -12.91
CA ILE A 359 15.65 -17.07 -13.25
C ILE A 359 14.81 -15.99 -12.55
N PHE A 360 15.02 -15.78 -11.24
CA PHE A 360 14.34 -14.72 -10.50
C PHE A 360 14.69 -13.33 -11.03
N ALA A 361 15.97 -13.07 -11.32
CA ALA A 361 16.40 -11.80 -11.90
C ALA A 361 15.72 -11.52 -13.25
N ALA A 362 15.61 -12.52 -14.12
CA ALA A 362 14.91 -12.40 -15.40
C ALA A 362 13.41 -12.18 -15.23
N PHE A 363 12.77 -12.92 -14.33
CA PHE A 363 11.35 -12.80 -14.03
C PHE A 363 10.99 -11.41 -13.46
N ASN A 364 11.84 -10.85 -12.61
CA ASN A 364 11.61 -9.56 -11.95
C ASN A 364 11.82 -8.35 -12.88
N ARG A 365 12.37 -8.52 -14.09
CA ARG A 365 12.53 -7.41 -15.05
C ARG A 365 11.22 -6.88 -15.61
N PHE A 366 10.23 -7.77 -15.78
CA PHE A 366 8.96 -7.42 -16.42
C PHE A 366 7.78 -7.87 -15.58
N ARG A 367 6.69 -7.05 -15.56
CA ARG A 367 5.44 -7.42 -14.87
C ARG A 367 4.22 -6.86 -15.60
N ILE A 368 3.15 -7.66 -15.62
CA ILE A 368 1.84 -7.21 -16.08
C ILE A 368 1.02 -6.78 -14.87
N LEU A 369 0.47 -5.58 -14.92
CA LEU A 369 -0.36 -4.99 -13.88
C LEU A 369 -1.77 -4.77 -14.40
N CYS A 370 -2.74 -5.52 -13.87
CA CYS A 370 -4.14 -5.42 -14.25
C CYS A 370 -4.91 -4.57 -13.23
N ALA A 371 -5.85 -3.76 -13.72
CA ALA A 371 -6.74 -2.99 -12.86
C ALA A 371 -7.78 -3.87 -12.14
N VAL A 372 -8.19 -4.97 -12.76
CA VAL A 372 -9.24 -5.89 -12.28
C VAL A 372 -8.74 -7.33 -12.18
N ARG A 373 -9.43 -8.14 -11.37
CA ARG A 373 -9.08 -9.55 -11.18
C ARG A 373 -9.69 -10.45 -12.27
N GLN A 374 -10.97 -10.27 -12.55
CA GLN A 374 -11.78 -11.11 -13.42
C GLN A 374 -11.92 -10.54 -14.82
N GLY A 375 -12.32 -11.40 -15.77
CA GLY A 375 -12.51 -11.05 -17.17
C GLY A 375 -11.27 -11.28 -18.03
N SER A 376 -11.43 -11.19 -19.35
CA SER A 376 -10.35 -11.46 -20.34
C SER A 376 -9.16 -10.51 -20.20
N ARG A 377 -9.37 -9.29 -19.72
CA ARG A 377 -8.34 -8.28 -19.44
C ARG A 377 -8.02 -8.15 -17.95
N GLY A 378 -8.55 -9.06 -17.11
CA GLY A 378 -8.20 -9.21 -15.70
C GLY A 378 -7.03 -10.17 -15.48
N VAL A 379 -6.55 -10.23 -14.23
CA VAL A 379 -5.41 -11.10 -13.84
C VAL A 379 -5.61 -12.55 -14.27
N GLU A 380 -6.82 -13.10 -14.06
CA GLU A 380 -7.12 -14.50 -14.37
C GLU A 380 -7.04 -14.77 -15.88
N GLY A 381 -7.70 -13.93 -16.70
CA GLY A 381 -7.69 -14.07 -18.15
C GLY A 381 -6.31 -13.82 -18.77
N ILE A 382 -5.58 -12.83 -18.27
CA ILE A 382 -4.23 -12.53 -18.76
C ILE A 382 -3.25 -13.65 -18.41
N ASN A 383 -3.25 -14.17 -17.17
CA ASN A 383 -2.41 -15.31 -16.80
C ASN A 383 -2.68 -16.52 -17.71
N GLN A 384 -3.95 -16.86 -17.92
CA GLN A 384 -4.34 -17.95 -18.82
C GLN A 384 -3.87 -17.72 -20.27
N SER A 385 -4.00 -16.49 -20.77
CA SER A 385 -3.58 -16.13 -22.13
C SER A 385 -2.06 -16.23 -22.31
N VAL A 386 -1.28 -15.85 -21.29
CA VAL A 386 0.19 -15.98 -21.28
C VAL A 386 0.59 -17.45 -21.26
N GLU A 387 -0.04 -18.28 -20.42
CA GLU A 387 0.22 -19.73 -20.37
C GLU A 387 -0.09 -20.40 -21.72
N GLN A 388 -1.22 -20.03 -22.35
CA GLN A 388 -1.58 -20.53 -23.68
C GLN A 388 -0.57 -20.12 -24.76
N TYR A 389 -0.13 -18.88 -24.75
CA TYR A 389 0.89 -18.40 -25.70
C TYR A 389 2.21 -19.16 -25.54
N LEU A 390 2.69 -19.28 -24.32
CA LEU A 390 3.94 -20.02 -24.01
C LEU A 390 3.82 -21.50 -24.39
N GLY A 391 2.67 -22.12 -24.11
CA GLY A 391 2.39 -23.50 -24.51
C GLY A 391 2.44 -23.70 -26.04
N LYS A 392 1.89 -22.77 -26.82
CA LYS A 392 1.99 -22.78 -28.30
C LYS A 392 3.43 -22.59 -28.81
N LYS A 393 4.31 -22.02 -28.00
CA LYS A 393 5.75 -21.83 -28.31
C LYS A 393 6.62 -23.02 -27.85
N GLY A 394 6.00 -24.08 -27.32
CA GLY A 394 6.68 -25.32 -26.95
C GLY A 394 7.08 -25.44 -25.48
N TYR A 395 6.72 -24.48 -24.62
CA TYR A 395 6.95 -24.60 -23.17
C TYR A 395 5.84 -25.45 -22.52
N ASP A 396 6.20 -26.27 -21.55
CA ASP A 396 5.28 -27.18 -20.85
C ASP A 396 4.39 -26.46 -19.82
N CYS A 397 3.59 -25.48 -20.29
CA CYS A 397 2.72 -24.68 -19.43
C CYS A 397 1.29 -25.22 -19.29
N LEU A 398 0.89 -26.20 -20.12
CA LEU A 398 -0.50 -26.66 -20.23
C LEU A 398 -0.70 -28.12 -19.78
N SER A 399 0.36 -28.92 -19.68
CA SER A 399 0.24 -30.37 -19.40
C SER A 399 -0.01 -30.68 -17.93
N ARG A 400 0.39 -29.78 -17.02
CA ARG A 400 0.33 -30.00 -15.56
C ARG A 400 0.19 -28.69 -14.80
N ILE A 401 -0.41 -28.76 -13.61
CA ILE A 401 -0.61 -27.57 -12.75
C ILE A 401 0.75 -26.99 -12.29
N TRP A 402 1.70 -27.83 -11.94
CA TRP A 402 3.02 -27.46 -11.45
C TRP A 402 4.08 -27.68 -12.53
N TYR A 403 4.10 -26.79 -13.54
CA TYR A 403 5.08 -26.81 -14.61
C TYR A 403 6.32 -25.99 -14.27
N PRO A 404 7.50 -26.31 -14.83
CA PRO A 404 8.69 -25.51 -14.68
C PRO A 404 8.47 -24.08 -15.21
N GLY A 405 8.76 -23.11 -14.39
CA GLY A 405 8.54 -21.70 -14.73
C GLY A 405 7.13 -21.16 -14.40
N ARG A 406 6.29 -21.91 -13.70
CA ARG A 406 5.05 -21.33 -13.18
C ARG A 406 5.38 -20.37 -12.03
N PRO A 407 5.14 -19.05 -12.21
CA PRO A 407 5.22 -18.12 -11.11
C PRO A 407 3.95 -18.21 -10.27
N VAL A 408 4.08 -18.18 -8.95
CA VAL A 408 2.92 -18.21 -8.04
C VAL A 408 2.99 -17.08 -7.03
N LEU A 409 1.83 -16.49 -6.75
CA LEU A 409 1.63 -15.51 -5.69
C LEU A 409 0.92 -16.17 -4.51
N ILE A 410 1.50 -16.07 -3.34
CA ILE A 410 0.84 -16.49 -2.10
C ILE A 410 -0.28 -15.52 -1.76
N THR A 411 -1.49 -16.04 -1.51
CA THR A 411 -2.67 -15.22 -1.22
C THR A 411 -3.13 -15.32 0.24
N ARG A 412 -2.53 -16.23 1.02
CA ARG A 412 -2.81 -16.42 2.44
C ARG A 412 -1.52 -16.68 3.22
N ASN A 413 -1.37 -16.02 4.37
CA ASN A 413 -0.22 -16.21 5.24
C ASN A 413 -0.15 -17.65 5.78
N ASP A 414 1.05 -18.23 5.76
CA ASP A 414 1.39 -19.47 6.47
C ASP A 414 2.64 -19.22 7.32
N TYR A 415 2.43 -19.03 8.61
CA TYR A 415 3.51 -18.74 9.56
C TYR A 415 4.43 -19.94 9.80
N SER A 416 3.95 -21.18 9.58
CA SER A 416 4.75 -22.39 9.73
C SER A 416 5.76 -22.57 8.60
N LEU A 417 5.37 -22.11 7.41
CA LEU A 417 6.21 -22.08 6.23
C LEU A 417 6.96 -20.76 6.05
N ASP A 418 6.78 -19.78 6.94
CA ASP A 418 7.33 -18.43 6.80
C ASP A 418 7.04 -17.86 5.39
N LEU A 419 5.80 -18.04 4.91
CA LEU A 419 5.27 -17.51 3.65
C LEU A 419 4.12 -16.55 3.93
N TYR A 420 4.14 -15.43 3.24
CA TYR A 420 3.20 -14.33 3.47
C TYR A 420 2.41 -13.98 2.21
N ASN A 421 1.22 -13.44 2.42
CA ASN A 421 0.43 -12.87 1.32
C ASN A 421 1.26 -11.82 0.57
N GLY A 422 1.38 -12.01 -0.75
CA GLY A 422 2.21 -11.17 -1.62
C GLY A 422 3.57 -11.77 -1.97
N ASP A 423 4.01 -12.85 -1.31
CA ASP A 423 5.25 -13.54 -1.69
C ASP A 423 5.09 -14.20 -3.06
N ILE A 424 6.10 -14.04 -3.89
CA ILE A 424 6.15 -14.65 -5.23
C ILE A 424 7.19 -15.74 -5.23
N GLY A 425 6.76 -16.94 -5.66
CA GLY A 425 7.63 -18.08 -5.87
C GLY A 425 7.60 -18.54 -7.32
N ILE A 426 8.62 -19.29 -7.72
CA ILE A 426 8.74 -19.87 -9.05
C ILE A 426 8.86 -21.38 -8.91
N CYS A 427 8.02 -22.12 -9.64
CA CYS A 427 8.09 -23.58 -9.70
C CYS A 427 9.28 -23.98 -10.58
N LEU A 428 10.23 -24.70 -10.02
CA LEU A 428 11.42 -25.22 -10.73
C LEU A 428 11.65 -26.68 -10.36
N PRO A 429 12.26 -27.48 -11.26
CA PRO A 429 12.70 -28.83 -10.92
C PRO A 429 13.77 -28.78 -9.83
N TYR A 430 13.67 -29.69 -8.87
CA TYR A 430 14.69 -29.83 -7.84
C TYR A 430 15.94 -30.52 -8.40
N PRO A 431 17.15 -30.02 -8.16
CA PRO A 431 18.36 -30.55 -8.78
C PRO A 431 18.66 -32.05 -8.47
N GLY A 432 18.14 -32.57 -7.36
CA GLY A 432 18.43 -33.94 -6.94
C GLY A 432 17.58 -35.01 -7.63
N ASP A 433 16.27 -34.75 -7.82
CA ASP A 433 15.31 -35.78 -8.28
C ASP A 433 14.37 -35.29 -9.39
N GLY A 434 14.53 -34.03 -9.86
CA GLY A 434 13.68 -33.44 -10.89
C GLY A 434 12.25 -33.11 -10.41
N SER A 435 11.91 -33.40 -9.14
CA SER A 435 10.58 -33.10 -8.60
C SER A 435 10.27 -31.60 -8.61
N PRO A 436 9.01 -31.22 -8.88
CA PRO A 436 8.65 -29.81 -8.85
C PRO A 436 8.72 -29.26 -7.43
N ARG A 437 9.42 -28.15 -7.26
CA ARG A 437 9.45 -27.35 -6.03
C ARG A 437 9.22 -25.90 -6.35
N VAL A 438 8.57 -25.18 -5.43
CA VAL A 438 8.40 -23.73 -5.56
C VAL A 438 9.44 -23.02 -4.72
N TRP A 439 10.24 -22.19 -5.38
CA TRP A 439 11.33 -21.45 -4.78
C TRP A 439 10.88 -20.03 -4.48
N PHE A 440 11.29 -19.50 -3.34
CA PHE A 440 10.99 -18.15 -2.88
C PHE A 440 12.29 -17.46 -2.49
N GLU A 441 12.44 -16.19 -2.88
CA GLU A 441 13.52 -15.32 -2.39
C GLU A 441 13.23 -14.90 -0.95
N ARG A 442 14.23 -15.05 -0.08
CA ARG A 442 14.16 -14.58 1.30
C ARG A 442 14.74 -13.17 1.45
N PRO A 443 14.42 -12.50 2.58
CA PRO A 443 14.95 -11.16 2.88
C PRO A 443 16.47 -11.05 2.92
N ASP A 444 17.15 -12.14 3.22
CA ASP A 444 18.61 -12.22 3.29
C ASP A 444 19.27 -12.55 1.93
N GLY A 445 18.46 -12.66 0.88
CA GLY A 445 18.91 -13.06 -0.47
C GLY A 445 19.02 -14.57 -0.66
N SER A 446 18.83 -15.36 0.37
CA SER A 446 18.81 -16.82 0.24
C SER A 446 17.52 -17.30 -0.44
N LEU A 447 17.56 -18.51 -0.99
CA LEU A 447 16.41 -19.13 -1.61
C LEU A 447 15.86 -20.26 -0.72
N LYS A 448 14.54 -20.27 -0.59
CA LYS A 448 13.81 -21.35 0.10
C LYS A 448 12.94 -22.11 -0.89
N SER A 449 13.01 -23.42 -0.88
CA SER A 449 12.10 -24.28 -1.67
C SER A 449 11.03 -24.92 -0.80
N CYS A 450 9.83 -25.02 -1.35
CA CYS A 450 8.70 -25.71 -0.74
C CYS A 450 8.10 -26.71 -1.72
N LEU A 451 7.58 -27.81 -1.20
CA LEU A 451 6.80 -28.76 -2.02
C LEU A 451 5.46 -28.11 -2.39
N PRO A 452 5.01 -28.23 -3.64
CA PRO A 452 3.80 -27.56 -4.11
C PRO A 452 2.54 -27.86 -3.29
N TYR A 453 2.36 -29.08 -2.83
CA TYR A 453 1.19 -29.50 -2.04
C TYR A 453 1.20 -28.97 -0.59
N ARG A 454 2.32 -28.45 -0.11
CA ARG A 454 2.43 -27.81 1.21
C ARG A 454 2.16 -26.31 1.17
N LEU A 455 2.09 -25.73 -0.02
CA LEU A 455 1.85 -24.29 -0.15
C LEU A 455 0.45 -23.92 0.36
N PRO A 456 0.32 -22.77 1.01
CA PRO A 456 -0.98 -22.18 1.28
C PRO A 456 -1.67 -21.80 -0.03
N GLN A 457 -2.86 -21.21 0.06
CA GLN A 457 -3.57 -20.74 -1.13
C GLN A 457 -2.66 -19.82 -1.98
N CYS A 458 -2.55 -20.14 -3.26
CA CYS A 458 -1.74 -19.39 -4.22
C CYS A 458 -2.41 -19.34 -5.60
N GLU A 459 -1.96 -18.39 -6.44
CA GLU A 459 -2.45 -18.19 -7.80
C GLU A 459 -1.28 -17.94 -8.76
N THR A 460 -1.48 -18.18 -10.08
CA THR A 460 -0.47 -17.89 -11.12
C THR A 460 -0.19 -16.38 -11.17
N ALA A 461 1.08 -15.99 -11.36
CA ALA A 461 1.56 -14.62 -11.13
C ALA A 461 2.39 -14.01 -12.29
N PHE A 462 2.11 -14.33 -13.54
CA PHE A 462 2.61 -13.53 -14.67
C PHE A 462 2.02 -12.13 -14.65
N ALA A 463 0.72 -12.04 -14.36
CA ALA A 463 0.00 -10.80 -14.13
C ALA A 463 -0.44 -10.70 -12.68
N LEU A 464 -0.46 -9.48 -12.14
CA LEU A 464 -0.92 -9.13 -10.80
C LEU A 464 -1.93 -7.98 -10.86
N THR A 465 -2.76 -7.83 -9.83
CA THR A 465 -3.50 -6.57 -9.68
C THR A 465 -2.55 -5.45 -9.23
N VAL A 466 -2.87 -4.20 -9.60
CA VAL A 466 -2.14 -3.02 -9.13
C VAL A 466 -2.04 -2.98 -7.59
N HIS A 467 -3.10 -3.39 -6.89
CA HIS A 467 -3.09 -3.49 -5.42
C HIS A 467 -2.04 -4.49 -4.89
N LYS A 468 -1.91 -5.65 -5.56
CA LYS A 468 -0.95 -6.70 -5.14
C LYS A 468 0.51 -6.37 -5.48
N CYS A 469 0.77 -5.40 -6.36
CA CYS A 469 2.12 -4.96 -6.67
C CYS A 469 2.62 -3.81 -5.78
N GLN A 470 1.78 -3.27 -4.88
CA GLN A 470 2.21 -2.23 -3.94
C GLN A 470 3.43 -2.70 -3.12
N GLY A 471 4.37 -1.78 -2.86
CA GLY A 471 5.66 -2.12 -2.27
C GLY A 471 6.63 -2.88 -3.21
N SER A 472 6.27 -3.13 -4.48
CA SER A 472 7.12 -3.75 -5.51
C SER A 472 7.51 -2.75 -6.58
N GLU A 473 8.63 -3.00 -7.26
CA GLU A 473 9.09 -2.22 -8.43
C GLU A 473 9.67 -3.19 -9.47
N PHE A 474 9.55 -2.84 -10.73
CA PHE A 474 9.98 -3.64 -11.86
C PHE A 474 10.74 -2.76 -12.86
N ASP A 475 11.59 -3.35 -13.69
CA ASP A 475 12.25 -2.57 -14.74
C ASP A 475 11.20 -2.08 -15.75
N ASP A 476 10.44 -3.00 -16.33
CA ASP A 476 9.40 -2.72 -17.30
C ASP A 476 8.04 -3.22 -16.82
N ILE A 477 7.01 -2.47 -17.08
CA ILE A 477 5.63 -2.87 -16.78
C ILE A 477 4.71 -2.75 -18.01
N LEU A 478 3.70 -3.61 -18.02
CA LEU A 478 2.54 -3.46 -18.89
C LEU A 478 1.30 -3.24 -18.03
N VAL A 479 0.69 -2.07 -18.13
CA VAL A 479 -0.57 -1.76 -17.44
C VAL A 479 -1.74 -2.16 -18.35
N VAL A 480 -2.62 -3.03 -17.86
CA VAL A 480 -3.79 -3.50 -18.61
C VAL A 480 -5.06 -2.99 -17.94
N LEU A 481 -5.78 -2.11 -18.64
CA LEU A 481 -7.11 -1.66 -18.22
C LEU A 481 -8.20 -2.55 -18.84
N PRO A 482 -9.36 -2.70 -18.18
CA PRO A 482 -10.50 -3.47 -18.72
C PRO A 482 -11.05 -2.83 -20.01
N GLY A 483 -11.89 -3.58 -20.74
CA GLY A 483 -12.51 -3.08 -21.96
C GLY A 483 -13.74 -2.19 -21.72
N GLU A 484 -14.18 -2.07 -20.49
CA GLU A 484 -15.31 -1.25 -20.05
C GLU A 484 -14.97 -0.45 -18.81
N ASP A 485 -15.65 0.67 -18.58
CA ASP A 485 -15.41 1.47 -17.37
C ASP A 485 -15.90 0.71 -16.13
N ARG A 486 -15.07 0.74 -15.09
CA ARG A 486 -15.31 0.08 -13.81
C ARG A 486 -15.05 1.08 -12.67
N ALA A 487 -15.84 1.02 -11.63
CA ALA A 487 -15.70 1.91 -10.46
C ALA A 487 -14.32 1.84 -9.79
N VAL A 488 -13.59 0.74 -9.92
CA VAL A 488 -12.23 0.58 -9.39
C VAL A 488 -11.20 1.42 -10.15
N LEU A 489 -11.50 1.84 -11.39
CA LEU A 489 -10.59 2.66 -12.18
C LEU A 489 -10.55 4.06 -11.61
N SER A 490 -9.39 4.50 -11.22
CA SER A 490 -9.16 5.83 -10.64
C SER A 490 -7.77 6.33 -11.00
N ARG A 491 -7.58 7.61 -10.79
CA ARG A 491 -6.32 8.31 -10.93
C ARG A 491 -5.22 7.64 -10.10
N GLU A 492 -5.51 7.37 -8.84
CA GLU A 492 -4.57 6.77 -7.89
C GLU A 492 -4.17 5.35 -8.32
N LEU A 493 -5.08 4.59 -8.93
CA LEU A 493 -4.78 3.26 -9.46
C LEU A 493 -3.79 3.35 -10.62
N ILE A 494 -4.03 4.23 -11.60
CA ILE A 494 -3.14 4.40 -12.75
C ILE A 494 -1.81 4.99 -12.30
N TYR A 495 -1.81 6.00 -11.41
CA TYR A 495 -0.60 6.57 -10.82
C TYR A 495 0.24 5.49 -10.10
N THR A 496 -0.40 4.68 -9.25
CA THR A 496 0.28 3.60 -8.54
C THR A 496 0.87 2.57 -9.52
N ALA A 497 0.15 2.23 -10.60
CA ALA A 497 0.66 1.32 -11.61
C ALA A 497 1.89 1.90 -12.32
N VAL A 498 1.78 3.09 -12.91
CA VAL A 498 2.86 3.76 -13.67
C VAL A 498 4.13 3.89 -12.83
N THR A 499 3.98 4.27 -11.56
CA THR A 499 5.10 4.47 -10.63
C THR A 499 5.75 3.18 -10.13
N ARG A 500 5.31 2.00 -10.58
CA ARG A 500 6.01 0.71 -10.32
C ARG A 500 7.15 0.44 -11.30
N ALA A 501 7.20 1.17 -12.42
CA ALA A 501 8.26 1.01 -13.42
C ALA A 501 9.51 1.80 -13.06
N ARG A 502 10.66 1.25 -13.44
CA ARG A 502 11.95 1.93 -13.37
C ARG A 502 12.44 2.41 -14.73
N LYS A 503 12.17 1.62 -15.79
CA LYS A 503 12.72 1.84 -17.13
C LYS A 503 11.66 2.03 -18.20
N GLY A 504 10.56 1.26 -18.17
CA GLY A 504 9.56 1.32 -19.22
C GLY A 504 8.13 1.05 -18.76
N VAL A 505 7.18 1.78 -19.35
CA VAL A 505 5.73 1.66 -19.12
C VAL A 505 5.03 1.53 -20.45
N LEU A 506 4.36 0.41 -20.67
CA LEU A 506 3.36 0.31 -21.73
C LEU A 506 1.96 0.24 -21.13
N VAL A 507 1.00 0.88 -21.79
CA VAL A 507 -0.40 0.89 -21.38
C VAL A 507 -1.22 0.21 -22.47
N SER A 508 -2.04 -0.76 -22.08
CA SER A 508 -3.04 -1.38 -22.94
C SER A 508 -4.43 -0.93 -22.49
N ALA A 509 -4.94 0.12 -23.14
CA ALA A 509 -6.24 0.73 -22.83
C ALA A 509 -6.82 1.41 -24.06
N ALA A 510 -8.15 1.59 -24.08
CA ALA A 510 -8.82 2.54 -24.95
C ALA A 510 -8.86 3.93 -24.28
N LYS A 511 -8.84 5.02 -25.09
CA LYS A 511 -8.89 6.41 -24.56
C LYS A 511 -10.16 6.64 -23.75
N GLU A 512 -11.28 6.05 -24.20
CA GLU A 512 -12.61 6.13 -23.58
C GLU A 512 -12.66 5.51 -22.18
N ILE A 513 -11.69 4.66 -21.83
CA ILE A 513 -11.54 4.06 -20.51
C ILE A 513 -10.46 4.80 -19.70
N PHE A 514 -9.36 5.15 -20.33
CA PHE A 514 -8.22 5.81 -19.68
C PHE A 514 -8.57 7.23 -19.19
N ALA A 515 -9.23 8.04 -20.04
CA ALA A 515 -9.51 9.43 -19.69
C ALA A 515 -10.50 9.59 -18.53
N PRO A 516 -11.66 8.87 -18.49
CA PRO A 516 -12.54 8.90 -17.32
C PRO A 516 -11.87 8.38 -16.04
N ALA A 517 -10.99 7.37 -16.15
CA ALA A 517 -10.26 6.85 -15.02
C ALA A 517 -9.33 7.90 -14.39
N LEU A 518 -8.65 8.73 -15.19
CA LEU A 518 -7.83 9.84 -14.67
C LEU A 518 -8.67 10.98 -14.09
N ALA A 519 -9.85 11.22 -14.62
CA ALA A 519 -10.76 12.22 -14.07
C ALA A 519 -11.32 11.81 -12.70
N ARG A 520 -11.46 10.50 -12.47
CA ARG A 520 -12.00 9.93 -11.23
C ARG A 520 -10.95 9.91 -10.14
N LYS A 521 -11.13 10.74 -9.11
CA LYS A 521 -10.33 10.76 -7.90
C LYS A 521 -11.05 9.99 -6.79
N ILE A 522 -10.37 9.07 -6.12
CA ILE A 522 -10.93 8.37 -4.97
C ILE A 522 -11.16 9.38 -3.85
N GLN A 523 -12.42 9.51 -3.44
CA GLN A 523 -12.79 10.26 -2.26
C GLN A 523 -13.15 9.28 -1.15
N ARG A 524 -12.50 9.40 -0.01
CA ARG A 524 -12.82 8.63 1.18
C ARG A 524 -13.35 9.56 2.27
N PHE A 525 -14.52 9.25 2.76
CA PHE A 525 -15.11 9.96 3.88
C PHE A 525 -14.46 9.50 5.18
N SER A 526 -13.87 10.45 5.91
CA SER A 526 -13.25 10.28 7.21
C SER A 526 -13.50 11.52 8.05
N GLY A 527 -13.64 11.36 9.36
CA GLY A 527 -13.68 12.48 10.31
C GLY A 527 -12.33 12.73 10.97
N LEU A 528 -11.31 11.90 10.69
CA LEU A 528 -10.01 11.99 11.35
C LEU A 528 -9.36 13.35 11.15
N GLY A 529 -9.39 13.89 9.92
CA GLY A 529 -8.81 15.20 9.63
C GLY A 529 -9.44 16.35 10.43
N ASP A 530 -10.76 16.31 10.65
CA ASP A 530 -11.46 17.31 11.47
C ASP A 530 -11.19 17.12 12.96
N MET A 531 -11.03 15.87 13.41
CA MET A 531 -10.67 15.57 14.80
C MET A 531 -9.22 15.94 15.14
N LEU A 532 -8.34 16.09 14.15
CA LEU A 532 -6.93 16.47 14.33
C LEU A 532 -6.73 17.99 14.42
N ARG A 533 -7.61 18.77 13.85
CA ARG A 533 -7.66 20.24 13.95
C ARG A 533 -8.21 20.69 15.29
#